data_4b886d71805aa5b8f34be71c78bd9074
#
_entry.id   4b886d71805aa5b8f34be71c78bd9074
#
_cell.length_a   1.000
_cell.length_b   1.000
_cell.length_c   1.000
_cell.angle_alpha   90.00
_cell.angle_beta   90.00
_cell.angle_gamma   90.00
#
_symmetry.space_group_name_H-M   'P 1'
#
loop_
_entity.id
_entity.type
_entity.pdbx_description
1 polymer ?
#
loop_
_entity_poly.entity_id
_entity_poly.type
_entity_poly.pdbx_seq_one_letter_code
_entity_poly.pdbx_strand_id
1 'polypeptide(L)'
;SLGAMNESDRDQLRSGMIGYIFQSFNLLNGFSCIENLLLAMSLNGASNLDRARSLLDKVGLIDREDHLPGQLSIGQQQRVAIARALINRPKLVLADEPTGNLDPTNTDRSLELLRSLCKEWGSALILVSHDPRVIGKFEHQVDWEELNQINGSKEVEVGKQ
;
A
#
# COMPACT_ATOMS: atom_id res chain seq x y z
N SER A 1 6.36 -0.86 -23.75
CA SER A 1 5.06 -0.16 -23.58
C SER A 1 4.09 -1.09 -22.86
N LEU A 2 3.47 -0.61 -21.77
CA LEU A 2 2.48 -1.39 -21.00
C LEU A 2 1.33 -1.91 -21.86
N GLY A 3 0.99 -1.23 -22.94
CA GLY A 3 -0.06 -1.63 -23.88
C GLY A 3 0.29 -2.82 -24.78
N ALA A 4 1.56 -3.20 -24.88
CA ALA A 4 2.01 -4.31 -25.71
C ALA A 4 2.24 -5.62 -24.93
N MET A 5 2.06 -5.58 -23.59
CA MET A 5 2.26 -6.73 -22.72
C MET A 5 0.96 -7.55 -22.63
N ASN A 6 1.09 -8.87 -22.52
CA ASN A 6 -0.06 -9.73 -22.22
C ASN A 6 -0.53 -9.50 -20.76
N GLU A 7 -1.70 -10.03 -20.42
CA GLU A 7 -2.33 -9.80 -19.12
C GLU A 7 -1.51 -10.40 -17.96
N SER A 8 -0.93 -11.57 -18.17
CA SER A 8 -0.06 -12.26 -17.20
C SER A 8 1.21 -11.46 -16.89
N ASP A 9 1.87 -10.91 -17.93
CA ASP A 9 3.08 -10.10 -17.75
C ASP A 9 2.77 -8.77 -17.04
N ARG A 10 1.60 -8.18 -17.30
CA ARG A 10 1.11 -6.99 -16.59
C ARG A 10 0.85 -7.26 -15.12
N ASP A 11 0.26 -8.40 -14.79
CA ASP A 11 -0.05 -8.77 -13.40
C ASP A 11 1.23 -9.10 -12.63
N GLN A 12 2.20 -9.75 -13.25
CA GLN A 12 3.50 -10.00 -12.66
C GLN A 12 4.28 -8.68 -12.43
N LEU A 13 4.21 -7.74 -13.36
CA LEU A 13 4.76 -6.39 -13.19
C LEU A 13 4.07 -5.63 -12.05
N ARG A 14 2.75 -5.69 -11.95
CA ARG A 14 1.99 -5.02 -10.88
C ARG A 14 2.34 -5.60 -9.51
N SER A 15 2.39 -6.94 -9.38
CA SER A 15 2.66 -7.61 -8.10
C SER A 15 4.05 -7.30 -7.54
N GLY A 16 5.04 -7.01 -8.40
CA GLY A 16 6.41 -6.68 -7.99
C GLY A 16 6.71 -5.19 -7.86
N MET A 17 6.02 -4.36 -8.66
CA MET A 17 6.34 -2.93 -8.76
C MET A 17 5.42 -2.04 -7.95
N ILE A 18 4.21 -2.49 -7.63
CA ILE A 18 3.19 -1.68 -6.95
C ILE A 18 2.73 -2.37 -5.68
N GLY A 19 2.85 -1.68 -4.54
CA GLY A 19 2.26 -2.09 -3.27
C GLY A 19 0.93 -1.38 -3.07
N TYR A 20 -0.10 -2.10 -2.59
CA TYR A 20 -1.41 -1.54 -2.31
C TYR A 20 -1.73 -1.61 -0.82
N ILE A 21 -2.21 -0.48 -0.28
CA ILE A 21 -2.76 -0.39 1.08
C ILE A 21 -4.19 0.11 0.94
N PHE A 22 -5.15 -0.68 1.42
CA PHE A 22 -6.58 -0.39 1.37
C PHE A 22 -7.10 0.05 2.73
N GLN A 23 -8.16 0.83 2.76
CA GLN A 23 -8.84 1.27 3.97
C GLN A 23 -9.29 0.07 4.84
N SER A 24 -9.77 -1.01 4.24
CA SER A 24 -10.20 -2.25 4.93
C SER A 24 -9.07 -3.25 5.19
N PHE A 25 -7.81 -2.83 4.99
CA PHE A 25 -6.58 -3.61 5.13
C PHE A 25 -6.48 -4.83 4.19
N ASN A 26 -7.59 -5.46 3.85
CA ASN A 26 -7.71 -6.65 2.98
C ASN A 26 -6.74 -7.77 3.38
N LEU A 27 -6.53 -7.98 4.69
CA LEU A 27 -5.77 -9.10 5.21
C LEU A 27 -6.56 -10.40 5.01
N LEU A 28 -5.85 -11.46 4.72
CA LEU A 28 -6.43 -12.79 4.59
C LEU A 28 -6.64 -13.36 5.99
N ASN A 29 -7.89 -13.45 6.42
CA ASN A 29 -8.26 -13.81 7.80
C ASN A 29 -7.88 -15.25 8.21
N GLY A 30 -7.73 -16.15 7.24
CA GLY A 30 -7.29 -17.52 7.47
C GLY A 30 -5.77 -17.71 7.51
N PHE A 31 -4.99 -16.64 7.38
CA PHE A 31 -3.54 -16.62 7.35
C PHE A 31 -3.01 -15.75 8.48
N SER A 32 -1.92 -16.20 9.12
CA SER A 32 -1.23 -15.41 10.15
C SER A 32 -0.54 -14.16 9.56
N CYS A 33 0.04 -13.33 10.43
CA CYS A 33 0.81 -12.15 9.99
C CYS A 33 1.91 -12.54 9.01
N ILE A 34 2.72 -13.53 9.39
CA ILE A 34 3.85 -13.99 8.57
C ILE A 34 3.37 -14.59 7.24
N GLU A 35 2.30 -15.38 7.27
CA GLU A 35 1.73 -16.00 6.07
C GLU A 35 1.14 -14.99 5.09
N ASN A 36 0.51 -13.91 5.59
CA ASN A 36 0.06 -12.79 4.77
C ASN A 36 1.21 -12.15 3.98
N LEU A 37 2.40 -12.03 4.60
CA LEU A 37 3.58 -11.51 3.93
C LEU A 37 4.18 -12.52 2.95
N LEU A 38 4.31 -13.78 3.36
CA LEU A 38 4.87 -14.85 2.52
C LEU A 38 4.04 -15.07 1.26
N LEU A 39 2.71 -14.99 1.37
CA LEU A 39 1.83 -15.09 0.21
C LEU A 39 2.05 -13.94 -0.77
N ALA A 40 2.16 -12.70 -0.28
CA ALA A 40 2.46 -11.55 -1.13
C ALA A 40 3.82 -11.69 -1.85
N MET A 41 4.80 -12.34 -1.21
CA MET A 41 6.09 -12.65 -1.84
C MET A 41 5.96 -13.75 -2.89
N SER A 42 5.19 -14.81 -2.61
CA SER A 42 5.04 -15.96 -3.53
C SER A 42 4.45 -15.56 -4.88
N LEU A 43 3.56 -14.57 -4.90
CA LEU A 43 3.00 -13.99 -6.12
C LEU A 43 4.07 -13.34 -7.02
N ASN A 44 5.26 -13.08 -6.47
CA ASN A 44 6.39 -12.49 -7.16
C ASN A 44 7.55 -13.49 -7.40
N GLY A 45 7.30 -14.77 -7.19
CA GLY A 45 8.16 -15.87 -7.59
C GLY A 45 9.09 -16.44 -6.50
N ALA A 46 9.24 -15.80 -5.33
CA ALA A 46 10.09 -16.35 -4.27
C ALA A 46 9.64 -15.88 -2.88
N SER A 47 9.46 -16.84 -1.96
CA SER A 47 9.22 -16.57 -0.55
C SER A 47 10.53 -16.59 0.23
N ASN A 48 10.72 -15.67 1.16
CA ASN A 48 11.88 -15.59 2.04
C ASN A 48 11.41 -15.28 3.47
N LEU A 49 11.49 -16.26 4.34
CA LEU A 49 11.01 -16.19 5.71
C LEU A 49 11.78 -15.15 6.54
N ASP A 50 13.11 -15.09 6.39
CA ASP A 50 13.94 -14.16 7.17
C ASP A 50 13.62 -12.72 6.81
N ARG A 51 13.37 -12.45 5.52
CA ARG A 51 12.93 -11.12 5.07
C ARG A 51 11.55 -10.76 5.62
N ALA A 52 10.62 -11.70 5.63
CA ALA A 52 9.27 -11.48 6.17
C ALA A 52 9.35 -11.20 7.68
N ARG A 53 10.14 -11.96 8.45
CA ARG A 53 10.37 -11.73 9.87
C ARG A 53 11.05 -10.40 10.15
N SER A 54 12.09 -10.07 9.40
CA SER A 54 12.77 -8.77 9.50
C SER A 54 11.81 -7.60 9.29
N LEU A 55 10.86 -7.73 8.38
CA LEU A 55 9.87 -6.67 8.16
C LEU A 55 8.81 -6.65 9.27
N LEU A 56 8.37 -7.80 9.78
CA LEU A 56 7.48 -7.84 10.95
C LEU A 56 8.14 -7.21 12.17
N ASP A 57 9.44 -7.42 12.36
CA ASP A 57 10.21 -6.76 13.43
C ASP A 57 10.22 -5.24 13.23
N LYS A 58 10.52 -4.74 12.03
CA LYS A 58 10.50 -3.30 11.70
C LYS A 58 9.15 -2.63 11.98
N VAL A 59 8.04 -3.34 11.77
CA VAL A 59 6.70 -2.82 12.08
C VAL A 59 6.25 -3.13 13.52
N GLY A 60 7.14 -3.72 14.35
CA GLY A 60 6.91 -4.03 15.77
C GLY A 60 5.87 -5.12 15.99
N LEU A 61 5.89 -6.17 15.17
CA LEU A 61 4.94 -7.29 15.21
C LEU A 61 5.62 -8.67 15.16
N ILE A 62 6.93 -8.76 15.40
CA ILE A 62 7.64 -10.05 15.38
C ILE A 62 7.07 -11.03 16.41
N ASP A 63 6.72 -10.55 17.61
CA ASP A 63 6.10 -11.36 18.67
C ASP A 63 4.66 -11.77 18.35
N ARG A 64 4.13 -11.37 17.21
CA ARG A 64 2.78 -11.63 16.71
C ARG A 64 2.77 -12.32 15.35
N GLU A 65 3.93 -12.85 14.91
CA GLU A 65 4.06 -13.42 13.56
C GLU A 65 3.02 -14.52 13.25
N ASP A 66 2.65 -15.32 14.25
CA ASP A 66 1.67 -16.41 14.13
C ASP A 66 0.22 -16.00 14.41
N HIS A 67 -0.03 -14.74 14.79
CA HIS A 67 -1.40 -14.27 15.08
C HIS A 67 -2.20 -14.09 13.79
N LEU A 68 -3.46 -14.51 13.84
CA LEU A 68 -4.45 -14.23 12.80
C LEU A 68 -4.92 -12.75 12.88
N PRO A 69 -5.38 -12.14 11.78
CA PRO A 69 -5.88 -10.77 11.78
C PRO A 69 -6.93 -10.48 12.86
N GLY A 70 -7.85 -11.40 13.11
CA GLY A 70 -8.87 -11.25 14.15
C GLY A 70 -8.35 -11.22 15.60
N GLN A 71 -7.08 -11.56 15.82
CA GLN A 71 -6.41 -11.52 17.13
C GLN A 71 -5.62 -10.23 17.34
N LEU A 72 -5.60 -9.35 16.35
CA LEU A 72 -4.84 -8.10 16.32
C LEU A 72 -5.75 -6.90 16.55
N SER A 73 -5.23 -5.86 17.20
CA SER A 73 -5.87 -4.55 17.20
C SER A 73 -5.91 -3.95 15.79
N ILE A 74 -6.82 -2.99 15.55
CA ILE A 74 -6.94 -2.31 14.25
C ILE A 74 -5.60 -1.70 13.81
N GLY A 75 -4.88 -1.03 14.72
CA GLY A 75 -3.55 -0.48 14.43
C GLY A 75 -2.48 -1.55 14.15
N GLN A 76 -2.60 -2.75 14.72
CA GLN A 76 -1.72 -3.88 14.40
C GLN A 76 -2.04 -4.44 13.01
N GLN A 77 -3.33 -4.60 12.67
CA GLN A 77 -3.76 -5.02 11.33
C GLN A 77 -3.26 -4.06 10.26
N GLN A 78 -3.35 -2.75 10.52
CA GLN A 78 -2.81 -1.72 9.63
C GLN A 78 -1.30 -1.90 9.40
N ARG A 79 -0.52 -2.16 10.44
CA ARG A 79 0.92 -2.40 10.32
C ARG A 79 1.25 -3.67 9.53
N VAL A 80 0.45 -4.74 9.66
CA VAL A 80 0.58 -5.93 8.80
C VAL A 80 0.27 -5.57 7.34
N ALA A 81 -0.77 -4.78 7.08
CA ALA A 81 -1.12 -4.35 5.72
C ALA A 81 -0.02 -3.49 5.07
N ILE A 82 0.60 -2.58 5.84
CA ILE A 82 1.77 -1.80 5.41
C ILE A 82 2.94 -2.74 5.07
N ALA A 83 3.25 -3.68 5.97
CA ALA A 83 4.33 -4.64 5.75
C ALA A 83 4.07 -5.50 4.50
N ARG A 84 2.86 -6.01 4.32
CA ARG A 84 2.49 -6.79 3.14
C ARG A 84 2.63 -6.00 1.84
N ALA A 85 2.21 -4.74 1.82
CA ALA A 85 2.34 -3.88 0.64
C ALA A 85 3.80 -3.61 0.26
N LEU A 86 4.67 -3.55 1.26
CA LEU A 86 6.07 -3.18 1.11
C LEU A 86 7.04 -4.37 1.00
N ILE A 87 6.60 -5.61 1.30
CA ILE A 87 7.49 -6.78 1.37
C ILE A 87 8.28 -7.03 0.08
N ASN A 88 7.69 -6.74 -1.07
CA ASN A 88 8.34 -6.89 -2.37
C ASN A 88 9.20 -5.69 -2.79
N ARG A 89 9.39 -4.69 -1.91
CA ARG A 89 10.11 -3.44 -2.19
C ARG A 89 9.61 -2.78 -3.48
N PRO A 90 8.32 -2.45 -3.56
CA PRO A 90 7.72 -1.88 -4.76
C PRO A 90 8.33 -0.52 -5.07
N LYS A 91 8.33 -0.13 -6.34
CA LYS A 91 8.73 1.24 -6.74
C LYS A 91 7.67 2.28 -6.42
N LEU A 92 6.41 1.85 -6.32
CA LEU A 92 5.26 2.70 -6.03
C LEU A 92 4.38 2.03 -4.97
N VAL A 93 3.97 2.80 -3.98
CA VAL A 93 2.94 2.41 -3.01
C VAL A 93 1.71 3.28 -3.25
N LEU A 94 0.57 2.63 -3.45
CA LEU A 94 -0.75 3.26 -3.54
C LEU A 94 -1.49 3.00 -2.24
N ALA A 95 -1.84 4.05 -1.52
CA ALA A 95 -2.54 3.97 -0.25
C ALA A 95 -3.89 4.69 -0.36
N ASP A 96 -4.97 3.94 -0.26
CA ASP A 96 -6.34 4.43 -0.33
C ASP A 96 -6.92 4.46 1.08
N GLU A 97 -7.13 5.68 1.61
CA GLU A 97 -7.61 5.95 2.99
C GLU A 97 -6.92 5.07 4.05
N PRO A 98 -5.58 4.98 4.05
CA PRO A 98 -4.86 3.97 4.82
C PRO A 98 -5.04 4.11 6.34
N THR A 99 -5.59 5.21 6.81
CA THR A 99 -5.78 5.50 8.24
C THR A 99 -7.23 5.79 8.63
N GLY A 100 -8.18 5.61 7.70
CA GLY A 100 -9.58 5.94 7.90
C GLY A 100 -10.27 5.18 9.05
N ASN A 101 -9.73 4.05 9.47
CA ASN A 101 -10.25 3.23 10.57
C ASN A 101 -9.47 3.39 11.88
N LEU A 102 -8.52 4.33 11.95
CA LEU A 102 -7.63 4.52 13.10
C LEU A 102 -8.02 5.76 13.92
N ASP A 103 -7.77 5.70 15.22
CA ASP A 103 -7.77 6.90 16.06
C ASP A 103 -6.59 7.83 15.69
N PRO A 104 -6.61 9.11 16.10
CA PRO A 104 -5.60 10.09 15.71
C PRO A 104 -4.16 9.67 16.04
N THR A 105 -3.94 9.05 17.20
CA THR A 105 -2.60 8.64 17.64
C THR A 105 -2.04 7.50 16.78
N ASN A 106 -2.88 6.52 16.46
CA ASN A 106 -2.50 5.42 15.58
C ASN A 106 -2.38 5.87 14.13
N THR A 107 -3.19 6.85 13.69
CA THR A 107 -3.04 7.51 12.38
C THR A 107 -1.63 8.07 12.21
N ASP A 108 -1.17 8.89 13.15
CA ASP A 108 0.15 9.53 13.08
C ASP A 108 1.28 8.51 13.02
N ARG A 109 1.24 7.52 13.90
CA ARG A 109 2.25 6.44 13.94
C ARG A 109 2.29 5.61 12.65
N SER A 110 1.12 5.30 12.11
CA SER A 110 1.03 4.49 10.88
C SER A 110 1.51 5.25 9.65
N LEU A 111 1.21 6.55 9.55
CA LEU A 111 1.71 7.41 8.48
C LEU A 111 3.23 7.60 8.56
N GLU A 112 3.77 7.82 9.76
CA GLU A 112 5.20 7.96 9.97
C GLU A 112 5.94 6.66 9.59
N LEU A 113 5.43 5.52 10.04
CA LEU A 113 5.95 4.20 9.68
C LEU A 113 5.94 3.99 8.16
N LEU A 114 4.81 4.24 7.49
CA LEU A 114 4.67 4.10 6.06
C LEU A 114 5.67 5.00 5.30
N ARG A 115 5.75 6.28 5.67
CA ARG A 115 6.67 7.24 5.04
C ARG A 115 8.13 6.85 5.25
N SER A 116 8.50 6.41 6.47
CA SER A 116 9.87 6.01 6.79
C SER A 116 10.30 4.79 5.98
N LEU A 117 9.44 3.77 5.85
CA LEU A 117 9.71 2.57 5.06
C LEU A 117 9.78 2.88 3.56
N CYS A 118 8.87 3.71 3.03
CA CYS A 118 8.93 4.15 1.63
C CYS A 118 10.24 4.89 1.34
N LYS A 119 10.65 5.78 2.23
CA LYS A 119 11.91 6.53 2.10
C LYS A 119 13.14 5.60 2.16
N GLU A 120 13.16 4.68 3.12
CA GLU A 120 14.27 3.71 3.28
C GLU A 120 14.46 2.87 2.01
N TRP A 121 13.37 2.50 1.34
CA TRP A 121 13.43 1.61 0.18
C TRP A 121 13.34 2.31 -1.17
N GLY A 122 13.26 3.64 -1.17
CA GLY A 122 13.18 4.42 -2.40
C GLY A 122 11.86 4.24 -3.17
N SER A 123 10.78 3.90 -2.44
CA SER A 123 9.44 3.76 -3.01
C SER A 123 8.75 5.12 -3.09
N ALA A 124 8.16 5.46 -4.23
CA ALA A 124 7.22 6.58 -4.30
C ALA A 124 5.94 6.22 -3.56
N LEU A 125 5.31 7.20 -2.88
CA LEU A 125 4.04 7.03 -2.18
C LEU A 125 2.99 7.95 -2.79
N ILE A 126 1.89 7.40 -3.24
CA ILE A 126 0.66 8.11 -3.56
C ILE A 126 -0.38 7.72 -2.53
N LEU A 127 -0.91 8.72 -1.82
CA LEU A 127 -1.91 8.53 -0.78
C LEU A 127 -3.16 9.32 -1.13
N VAL A 128 -4.30 8.67 -1.09
CA VAL A 128 -5.62 9.29 -1.19
C VAL A 128 -6.21 9.38 0.21
N SER A 129 -6.67 10.56 0.61
CA SER A 129 -7.37 10.77 1.87
C SER A 129 -8.29 11.99 1.79
N HIS A 130 -9.36 11.97 2.57
CA HIS A 130 -10.23 13.10 2.81
C HIS A 130 -10.00 13.77 4.18
N ASP A 131 -9.09 13.21 5.02
CA ASP A 131 -8.74 13.81 6.32
C ASP A 131 -7.71 14.94 6.15
N PRO A 132 -8.07 16.20 6.45
CA PRO A 132 -7.14 17.33 6.32
C PRO A 132 -5.85 17.19 7.15
N ARG A 133 -5.91 16.44 8.27
CA ARG A 133 -4.74 16.19 9.12
C ARG A 133 -3.73 15.27 8.44
N VAL A 134 -4.23 14.32 7.64
CA VAL A 134 -3.41 13.41 6.84
C VAL A 134 -2.81 14.17 5.66
N ILE A 135 -3.66 14.90 4.91
CA ILE A 135 -3.26 15.69 3.73
C ILE A 135 -2.18 16.71 4.12
N GLY A 136 -2.38 17.44 5.21
CA GLY A 136 -1.43 18.46 5.69
C GLY A 136 -0.02 17.95 6.06
N LYS A 137 0.20 16.63 6.10
CA LYS A 137 1.53 16.03 6.34
C LYS A 137 2.34 15.81 5.05
N PHE A 138 1.76 16.11 3.89
CA PHE A 138 2.41 15.93 2.59
C PHE A 138 2.65 17.27 1.91
N GLU A 139 3.85 17.47 1.39
CA GLU A 139 4.25 18.71 0.69
C GLU A 139 3.59 18.82 -0.69
N HIS A 140 3.46 17.69 -1.38
CA HIS A 140 2.85 17.63 -2.71
C HIS A 140 1.43 17.12 -2.57
N GLN A 141 0.48 17.98 -2.91
CA GLN A 141 -0.95 17.69 -2.88
C GLN A 141 -1.55 17.99 -4.24
N VAL A 142 -2.48 17.15 -4.67
CA VAL A 142 -3.23 17.36 -5.92
C VAL A 142 -4.70 17.19 -5.59
N ASP A 143 -5.51 18.18 -5.99
CA ASP A 143 -6.94 18.10 -5.83
C ASP A 143 -7.56 17.22 -6.93
N TRP A 144 -8.52 16.41 -6.55
CA TRP A 144 -9.22 15.53 -7.49
C TRP A 144 -9.98 16.31 -8.57
N GLU A 145 -10.52 17.47 -8.23
CA GLU A 145 -11.22 18.33 -9.19
C GLU A 145 -10.29 18.88 -10.26
N GLU A 146 -9.04 19.23 -9.89
CA GLU A 146 -8.02 19.67 -10.86
C GLU A 146 -7.63 18.54 -11.82
N LEU A 147 -7.49 17.29 -11.32
CA LEU A 147 -7.19 16.14 -12.17
C LEU A 147 -8.31 15.85 -13.18
N ASN A 148 -9.57 16.01 -12.80
CA ASN A 148 -10.71 15.81 -13.69
C ASN A 148 -10.82 16.87 -14.78
N GLN A 149 -10.44 18.11 -14.50
CA GLN A 149 -10.46 19.21 -15.51
C GLN A 149 -9.41 19.00 -16.60
N ILE A 150 -8.27 18.39 -16.28
CA ILE A 150 -7.23 18.05 -17.27
C ILE A 150 -7.74 17.00 -18.27
N ASN A 151 -8.57 16.06 -17.83
CA ASN A 151 -9.16 15.03 -18.69
C ASN A 151 -10.35 15.55 -19.52
N GLY A 152 -11.14 16.49 -19.00
CA GLY A 152 -12.29 17.09 -19.70
C GLY A 152 -11.90 18.00 -20.87
N SER A 153 -10.68 18.52 -20.88
CA SER A 153 -10.18 19.40 -21.96
C SER A 153 -9.70 18.65 -23.21
N LYS A 154 -9.59 17.31 -23.18
CA LYS A 154 -9.13 16.49 -24.31
C LYS A 154 -10.24 15.78 -25.08
N GLU A 155 -11.50 15.85 -24.67
CA GLU A 155 -12.62 15.16 -25.34
C GLU A 155 -13.44 16.05 -26.29
N VAL A 156 -13.05 17.29 -26.59
CA VAL A 156 -13.86 18.23 -27.41
C VAL A 156 -13.28 18.47 -28.81
N GLU A 157 -12.46 17.58 -29.38
CA GLU A 157 -12.06 17.71 -30.79
C GLU A 157 -12.01 16.36 -31.54
N VAL A 158 -13.10 15.61 -31.55
CA VAL A 158 -13.30 14.61 -32.64
C VAL A 158 -14.78 14.57 -32.97
N GLY A 159 -15.16 15.34 -34.00
CA GLY A 159 -16.40 15.09 -34.65
C GLY A 159 -17.11 16.32 -35.21
N LYS A 160 -16.67 16.79 -36.37
CA LYS A 160 -17.51 17.32 -37.45
C LYS A 160 -16.67 17.71 -38.65
N GLN A 161 -16.48 16.80 -39.56
CA GLN A 161 -16.59 17.07 -41.00
C GLN A 161 -16.96 15.75 -41.72
#